data_5b1165a0418ab9d5786dcea5b5508100
#
_entry.id   5b1165a0418ab9d5786dcea5b5508100
#
_cell.length_a   1.000
_cell.length_b   1.000
_cell.length_c   1.000
_cell.angle_alpha   90.00
_cell.angle_beta   90.00
_cell.angle_gamma   90.00
#
_symmetry.space_group_name_H-M   'P 1'
#
loop_
_entity.id
_entity.type
_entity.pdbx_description
1 polymer ?
#
loop_
_entity_poly.entity_id
_entity_poly.type
_entity_poly.pdbx_seq_one_letter_code
_entity_poly.pdbx_strand_id
1 'polypeptide(L)'
;MNSQIFAYLKRKQLTDTRTVNRLFVSSFVSLSDLKIENNHIIKGLLIDKDDKDFDLLQEFISKIRHFHPTPMTIEDMISLFEFVVSPADRIVTGAVYTPRSVRKKIIETCLNTMPNEQMQHVRVADIACGCGGFLMDVALFLRNNTGRTFCDIYQESIYGIDVQEYSVERTKILLSLLALLYNEDLDFDFNILQADTLDFNTAEWNQTYTHFDVIVGNPPYVCSRNVDAIIKEKMLQYEVCLSGHPDLYIPFFQIATEMLNDGGKLGFITMNSFIRSVNGRAVRNYFSRGIHDISILDFRGYQIFQKKSTYTCLFFLTKNQASDTLHYAVNENGDLNVTPKYTNILYDQLDNKKGWSLNDFDAVRQMESTGIPIGKYCQSRHGIATLSNKTYIFKPVAEDDNYYYLESKDGRYPIEKAICRNVINSNKLNSEVSFESIIEKLIFPYCINEGRATIIEESVMKTIFPYTYTYLLSQRKQLATRDKGKTDKYPTWYAYGRTQSLIMPRYKLLFPKFANKPLHCVLKDDADLMLYNGVAFVSDDLEKLQVLKSVLDSDLFWSYLVKNAKPYSTGYYSLSGVDIKNFCIPTIKKRNVP
;
A
#
# COMPACT_ATOMS: atom_id res chain seq x y z
N MET A 1 -22.20 -8.52 9.68
CA MET A 1 -22.11 -9.28 10.98
C MET A 1 -21.74 -8.35 12.13
N ASN A 2 -22.32 -8.52 13.35
CA ASN A 2 -22.10 -7.65 14.52
C ASN A 2 -20.71 -7.86 15.15
N SER A 3 -20.07 -6.77 15.65
CA SER A 3 -18.75 -6.80 16.30
C SER A 3 -18.67 -7.70 17.54
N GLN A 4 -19.79 -7.90 18.24
CA GLN A 4 -19.88 -8.79 19.41
C GLN A 4 -19.68 -10.28 19.04
N ILE A 5 -20.15 -10.70 17.86
CA ILE A 5 -19.94 -12.06 17.36
C ILE A 5 -18.46 -12.30 17.06
N PHE A 6 -17.79 -11.33 16.45
CA PHE A 6 -16.35 -11.42 16.22
C PHE A 6 -15.53 -11.42 17.52
N ALA A 7 -15.96 -10.65 18.54
CA ALA A 7 -15.35 -10.66 19.86
C ALA A 7 -15.52 -12.03 20.57
N TYR A 8 -16.68 -12.67 20.40
CA TYR A 8 -16.92 -14.03 20.88
C TYR A 8 -15.99 -15.05 20.22
N LEU A 9 -15.93 -15.06 18.88
CA LEU A 9 -15.06 -15.98 18.14
C LEU A 9 -13.59 -15.82 18.53
N LYS A 10 -13.13 -14.58 18.72
CA LYS A 10 -11.76 -14.29 19.17
C LYS A 10 -11.46 -14.87 20.56
N ARG A 11 -12.44 -14.83 21.48
CA ARG A 11 -12.28 -15.41 22.84
C ARG A 11 -12.23 -16.93 22.82
N LYS A 12 -12.99 -17.58 21.92
CA LYS A 12 -13.01 -19.05 21.77
C LYS A 12 -11.72 -19.61 21.17
N GLN A 13 -10.88 -18.76 20.53
CA GLN A 13 -9.59 -19.15 19.93
C GLN A 13 -9.70 -20.42 19.04
N LEU A 14 -10.76 -20.51 18.26
CA LEU A 14 -10.94 -21.63 17.33
C LEU A 14 -9.86 -21.55 16.24
N THR A 15 -8.97 -22.53 16.20
CA THR A 15 -7.83 -22.60 15.26
C THR A 15 -8.00 -23.70 14.22
N ASP A 16 -8.78 -24.74 14.53
CA ASP A 16 -9.04 -25.83 13.59
C ASP A 16 -10.05 -25.42 12.52
N THR A 17 -9.59 -25.42 11.26
CA THR A 17 -10.40 -24.98 10.11
C THR A 17 -11.66 -25.78 9.93
N ARG A 18 -11.59 -27.12 10.13
CA ARG A 18 -12.75 -27.99 9.98
C ARG A 18 -13.84 -27.72 11.01
N THR A 19 -13.45 -27.58 12.29
CA THR A 19 -14.39 -27.22 13.37
C THR A 19 -15.06 -25.87 13.10
N VAL A 20 -14.29 -24.88 12.62
CA VAL A 20 -14.81 -23.57 12.25
C VAL A 20 -15.81 -23.67 11.09
N ASN A 21 -15.46 -24.36 10.02
CA ASN A 21 -16.33 -24.54 8.87
C ASN A 21 -17.64 -25.25 9.27
N ARG A 22 -17.55 -26.32 10.08
CA ARG A 22 -18.72 -27.05 10.62
C ARG A 22 -19.63 -26.13 11.45
N LEU A 23 -19.04 -25.35 12.35
CA LEU A 23 -19.78 -24.42 13.20
C LEU A 23 -20.55 -23.39 12.40
N PHE A 24 -19.91 -22.77 11.39
CA PHE A 24 -20.54 -21.73 10.59
C PHE A 24 -21.61 -22.30 9.66
N VAL A 25 -21.32 -23.42 8.99
CA VAL A 25 -22.26 -24.07 8.07
C VAL A 25 -23.50 -24.56 8.83
N SER A 26 -23.33 -25.27 9.96
CA SER A 26 -24.45 -25.77 10.76
C SER A 26 -25.30 -24.63 11.33
N SER A 27 -24.65 -23.53 11.74
CA SER A 27 -25.37 -22.33 12.22
C SER A 27 -26.20 -21.70 11.11
N PHE A 28 -25.62 -21.55 9.91
CA PHE A 28 -26.30 -20.97 8.76
C PHE A 28 -27.50 -21.83 8.33
N VAL A 29 -27.30 -23.14 8.17
CA VAL A 29 -28.32 -24.11 7.80
C VAL A 29 -29.48 -24.09 8.82
N SER A 30 -29.16 -24.13 10.12
CA SER A 30 -30.18 -24.08 11.19
C SER A 30 -30.95 -22.76 11.24
N LEU A 31 -30.27 -21.62 11.02
CA LEU A 31 -30.90 -20.30 11.07
C LEU A 31 -31.70 -19.96 9.79
N SER A 32 -31.39 -20.60 8.69
CA SER A 32 -32.06 -20.44 7.38
C SER A 32 -33.10 -21.53 7.10
N ASP A 33 -33.30 -22.45 8.05
CA ASP A 33 -34.25 -23.59 7.93
C ASP A 33 -34.05 -24.41 6.63
N LEU A 34 -32.78 -24.61 6.24
CA LEU A 34 -32.42 -25.36 5.05
C LEU A 34 -32.44 -26.87 5.32
N LYS A 35 -33.06 -27.64 4.41
CA LYS A 35 -33.02 -29.11 4.41
C LYS A 35 -31.96 -29.56 3.42
N ILE A 36 -31.06 -30.43 3.85
CA ILE A 36 -29.96 -30.93 3.01
C ILE A 36 -30.11 -32.44 2.83
N GLU A 37 -30.38 -32.85 1.62
CA GLU A 37 -30.56 -34.28 1.28
C GLU A 37 -29.45 -34.82 0.39
N ASN A 38 -28.99 -34.03 -0.58
CA ASN A 38 -28.09 -34.48 -1.63
C ASN A 38 -26.67 -33.84 -1.57
N ASN A 39 -26.55 -32.58 -1.16
CA ASN A 39 -25.26 -31.90 -1.17
C ASN A 39 -24.30 -32.49 -0.11
N HIS A 40 -23.35 -33.32 -0.53
CA HIS A 40 -22.43 -34.04 0.35
C HIS A 40 -21.43 -33.09 1.05
N ILE A 41 -21.02 -31.98 0.43
CA ILE A 41 -20.10 -31.00 1.05
C ILE A 41 -20.77 -30.42 2.30
N ILE A 42 -21.99 -29.90 2.16
CA ILE A 42 -22.71 -29.28 3.27
C ILE A 42 -23.12 -30.33 4.31
N LYS A 43 -23.63 -31.49 3.86
CA LYS A 43 -24.05 -32.60 4.72
C LYS A 43 -22.90 -33.09 5.61
N GLY A 44 -21.68 -33.19 5.06
CA GLY A 44 -20.48 -33.61 5.79
C GLY A 44 -19.96 -32.60 6.83
N LEU A 45 -20.49 -31.38 6.82
CA LEU A 45 -20.15 -30.30 7.75
C LEU A 45 -21.23 -30.08 8.85
N LEU A 46 -22.38 -30.76 8.77
CA LEU A 46 -23.43 -30.61 9.75
C LEU A 46 -22.99 -31.19 11.12
N ILE A 47 -23.42 -30.52 12.18
CA ILE A 47 -23.23 -30.93 13.57
C ILE A 47 -24.56 -31.46 14.09
N ASP A 48 -24.63 -32.77 14.33
CA ASP A 48 -25.79 -33.44 14.87
C ASP A 48 -25.86 -33.36 16.39
N LYS A 49 -27.00 -33.81 16.99
CA LYS A 49 -27.23 -33.74 18.45
C LYS A 49 -26.25 -34.57 19.28
N ASP A 50 -25.73 -35.66 18.71
CA ASP A 50 -24.78 -36.55 19.35
C ASP A 50 -23.31 -36.14 19.12
N ASP A 51 -23.08 -35.07 18.38
CA ASP A 51 -21.74 -34.56 18.07
C ASP A 51 -21.14 -33.80 19.26
N LYS A 52 -19.85 -34.00 19.51
CA LYS A 52 -19.10 -33.33 20.58
C LYS A 52 -19.14 -31.78 20.47
N ASP A 53 -19.34 -31.23 19.30
CA ASP A 53 -19.38 -29.79 19.04
C ASP A 53 -20.81 -29.23 19.13
N PHE A 54 -21.82 -30.03 19.48
CA PHE A 54 -23.23 -29.62 19.53
C PHE A 54 -23.50 -28.47 20.51
N ASP A 55 -22.95 -28.54 21.70
CA ASP A 55 -23.10 -27.48 22.72
C ASP A 55 -22.48 -26.15 22.25
N LEU A 56 -21.32 -26.23 21.58
CA LEU A 56 -20.68 -25.06 20.96
C LEU A 56 -21.55 -24.44 19.86
N LEU A 57 -22.19 -25.28 19.05
CA LEU A 57 -23.13 -24.85 18.02
C LEU A 57 -24.33 -24.13 18.63
N GLN A 58 -24.96 -24.70 19.67
CA GLN A 58 -26.11 -24.07 20.34
C GLN A 58 -25.74 -22.74 20.99
N GLU A 59 -24.59 -22.68 21.65
CA GLU A 59 -24.07 -21.42 22.20
C GLU A 59 -23.87 -20.37 21.09
N PHE A 60 -23.27 -20.74 19.96
CA PHE A 60 -22.99 -19.83 18.85
C PHE A 60 -24.28 -19.34 18.18
N ILE A 61 -25.26 -20.22 17.92
CA ILE A 61 -26.58 -19.84 17.40
C ILE A 61 -27.28 -18.86 18.35
N SER A 62 -27.24 -19.12 19.67
CA SER A 62 -27.80 -18.21 20.66
C SER A 62 -27.15 -16.81 20.60
N LYS A 63 -25.82 -16.74 20.43
CA LYS A 63 -25.09 -15.48 20.25
C LYS A 63 -25.49 -14.76 18.96
N ILE A 64 -25.64 -15.50 17.85
CA ILE A 64 -26.10 -14.91 16.59
C ILE A 64 -27.49 -14.32 16.78
N ARG A 65 -28.46 -15.07 17.31
CA ARG A 65 -29.83 -14.57 17.55
C ARG A 65 -29.88 -13.35 18.45
N HIS A 66 -29.01 -13.29 19.46
CA HIS A 66 -28.96 -12.17 20.40
C HIS A 66 -28.32 -10.90 19.81
N PHE A 67 -27.19 -11.04 19.10
CA PHE A 67 -26.41 -9.91 18.62
C PHE A 67 -26.68 -9.51 17.16
N HIS A 68 -27.36 -10.37 16.41
CA HIS A 68 -27.68 -10.18 15.00
C HIS A 68 -29.15 -10.61 14.78
N PRO A 69 -30.12 -9.78 15.14
CA PRO A 69 -31.53 -10.15 15.15
C PRO A 69 -32.15 -10.27 13.76
N THR A 70 -31.45 -9.82 12.71
CA THR A 70 -31.86 -10.03 11.32
C THR A 70 -31.49 -11.43 10.84
N PRO A 71 -32.20 -12.02 9.85
CA PRO A 71 -31.82 -13.29 9.27
C PRO A 71 -30.35 -13.28 8.79
N MET A 72 -29.63 -14.35 9.07
CA MET A 72 -28.26 -14.50 8.63
C MET A 72 -28.20 -14.61 7.09
N THR A 73 -27.35 -13.82 6.48
CA THR A 73 -27.19 -13.77 5.03
C THR A 73 -25.93 -14.53 4.58
N ILE A 74 -25.83 -14.86 3.30
CA ILE A 74 -24.62 -15.44 2.72
C ILE A 74 -23.42 -14.47 2.83
N GLU A 75 -23.66 -13.16 2.82
CA GLU A 75 -22.65 -12.13 3.03
C GLU A 75 -22.09 -12.15 4.47
N ASP A 76 -22.92 -12.52 5.45
CA ASP A 76 -22.45 -12.75 6.82
C ASP A 76 -21.54 -13.97 6.90
N MET A 77 -21.78 -15.01 6.10
CA MET A 77 -20.90 -16.18 5.99
C MET A 77 -19.52 -15.79 5.44
N ILE A 78 -19.48 -14.98 4.38
CA ILE A 78 -18.21 -14.44 3.85
C ILE A 78 -17.47 -13.69 4.95
N SER A 79 -18.17 -12.80 5.66
CA SER A 79 -17.59 -12.00 6.75
C SER A 79 -17.04 -12.88 7.88
N LEU A 80 -17.69 -13.99 8.21
CA LEU A 80 -17.24 -14.94 9.22
C LEU A 80 -15.99 -15.70 8.76
N PHE A 81 -16.00 -16.24 7.55
CA PHE A 81 -14.85 -16.95 7.00
C PHE A 81 -13.61 -16.08 6.88
N GLU A 82 -13.75 -14.85 6.43
CA GLU A 82 -12.67 -13.88 6.37
C GLU A 82 -12.15 -13.46 7.75
N PHE A 83 -13.01 -13.42 8.78
CA PHE A 83 -12.60 -13.05 10.13
C PHE A 83 -11.67 -14.07 10.77
N VAL A 84 -11.92 -15.37 10.57
CA VAL A 84 -11.14 -16.46 11.22
C VAL A 84 -9.83 -16.81 10.51
N VAL A 85 -9.48 -16.11 9.44
CA VAL A 85 -8.10 -16.13 8.92
C VAL A 85 -7.17 -15.49 9.95
N SER A 86 -6.12 -16.20 10.37
CA SER A 86 -5.22 -15.70 11.42
C SER A 86 -4.55 -14.39 11.03
N PRO A 87 -4.23 -13.50 12.00
CA PRO A 87 -3.47 -12.29 11.70
C PRO A 87 -2.08 -12.59 11.09
N ALA A 88 -1.47 -13.71 11.44
CA ALA A 88 -0.19 -14.16 10.88
C ALA A 88 -0.37 -14.52 9.39
N ASP A 89 -1.39 -15.31 9.06
CA ASP A 89 -1.68 -15.68 7.68
C ASP A 89 -2.02 -14.46 6.84
N ARG A 90 -2.79 -13.49 7.37
CA ARG A 90 -3.10 -12.23 6.67
C ARG A 90 -1.86 -11.40 6.31
N ILE A 91 -0.81 -11.43 7.14
CA ILE A 91 0.45 -10.72 6.85
C ILE A 91 1.19 -11.43 5.72
N VAL A 92 1.15 -12.76 5.69
CA VAL A 92 1.85 -13.59 4.70
C VAL A 92 1.06 -13.67 3.40
N THR A 93 -0.26 -13.86 3.47
CA THR A 93 -1.12 -14.05 2.29
C THR A 93 -1.66 -12.74 1.71
N GLY A 94 -1.64 -11.64 2.48
CA GLY A 94 -2.21 -10.36 2.04
C GLY A 94 -3.74 -10.33 1.92
N ALA A 95 -4.44 -11.34 2.43
CA ALA A 95 -5.89 -11.49 2.33
C ALA A 95 -6.66 -10.30 2.94
N VAL A 96 -7.58 -9.72 2.19
CA VAL A 96 -8.42 -8.59 2.58
C VAL A 96 -9.84 -8.80 2.07
N TYR A 97 -10.82 -8.75 2.99
CA TYR A 97 -12.24 -8.80 2.62
C TYR A 97 -12.62 -7.68 1.66
N THR A 98 -13.19 -8.03 0.51
CA THR A 98 -13.67 -7.07 -0.48
C THR A 98 -15.16 -6.75 -0.25
N PRO A 99 -15.54 -5.48 0.03
CA PRO A 99 -16.92 -5.10 0.22
C PRO A 99 -17.80 -5.46 -0.99
N ARG A 100 -19.03 -5.92 -0.73
CA ARG A 100 -19.96 -6.34 -1.77
C ARG A 100 -20.23 -5.25 -2.82
N SER A 101 -20.30 -3.99 -2.41
CA SER A 101 -20.48 -2.86 -3.35
C SER A 101 -19.35 -2.77 -4.38
N VAL A 102 -18.13 -3.09 -3.97
CA VAL A 102 -16.95 -3.11 -4.85
C VAL A 102 -17.01 -4.30 -5.79
N ARG A 103 -17.27 -5.51 -5.28
CA ARG A 103 -17.41 -6.72 -6.11
C ARG A 103 -18.50 -6.53 -7.16
N LYS A 104 -19.68 -6.03 -6.72
CA LYS A 104 -20.81 -5.74 -7.62
C LYS A 104 -20.40 -4.75 -8.73
N LYS A 105 -19.74 -3.64 -8.37
CA LYS A 105 -19.27 -2.64 -9.37
C LYS A 105 -18.32 -3.24 -10.40
N ILE A 106 -17.39 -4.08 -9.98
CA ILE A 106 -16.44 -4.75 -10.89
C ILE A 106 -17.19 -5.71 -11.82
N ILE A 107 -18.04 -6.56 -11.28
CA ILE A 107 -18.80 -7.56 -12.03
C ILE A 107 -19.70 -6.88 -13.06
N GLU A 108 -20.47 -5.87 -12.64
CA GLU A 108 -21.34 -5.10 -13.53
C GLU A 108 -20.55 -4.38 -14.64
N THR A 109 -19.39 -3.83 -14.32
CA THR A 109 -18.56 -3.16 -15.34
C THR A 109 -18.04 -4.15 -16.39
N CYS A 110 -17.69 -5.37 -15.99
CA CYS A 110 -17.15 -6.38 -16.89
C CYS A 110 -18.25 -7.10 -17.70
N LEU A 111 -19.43 -7.36 -17.10
CA LEU A 111 -20.46 -8.25 -17.68
C LEU A 111 -21.66 -7.51 -18.28
N ASN A 112 -22.09 -6.32 -17.78
CA ASN A 112 -23.32 -5.67 -18.26
C ASN A 112 -23.31 -5.31 -19.76
N THR A 113 -22.14 -5.17 -20.36
CA THR A 113 -22.03 -4.86 -21.80
C THR A 113 -21.94 -6.12 -22.68
N MET A 114 -21.93 -7.31 -22.07
CA MET A 114 -21.85 -8.56 -22.79
C MET A 114 -23.24 -8.96 -23.34
N PRO A 115 -23.35 -9.34 -24.62
CA PRO A 115 -24.59 -9.86 -25.18
C PRO A 115 -25.07 -11.10 -24.44
N ASN A 116 -26.40 -11.26 -24.30
CA ASN A 116 -27.01 -12.41 -23.59
C ASN A 116 -26.55 -13.75 -24.14
N GLU A 117 -26.39 -13.89 -25.46
CA GLU A 117 -25.91 -15.11 -26.09
C GLU A 117 -24.51 -15.50 -25.60
N GLN A 118 -23.59 -14.53 -25.54
CA GLN A 118 -22.24 -14.77 -24.99
C GLN A 118 -22.28 -15.06 -23.48
N MET A 119 -23.19 -14.42 -22.75
CA MET A 119 -23.35 -14.60 -21.30
C MET A 119 -23.79 -16.02 -20.94
N GLN A 120 -24.48 -16.73 -21.86
CA GLN A 120 -24.86 -18.14 -21.67
C GLN A 120 -23.65 -19.08 -21.57
N HIS A 121 -22.52 -18.73 -22.18
CA HIS A 121 -21.32 -19.57 -22.25
C HIS A 121 -20.07 -18.89 -21.66
N VAL A 122 -20.25 -17.77 -20.96
CA VAL A 122 -19.17 -16.99 -20.42
C VAL A 122 -18.35 -17.81 -19.42
N ARG A 123 -17.03 -17.72 -19.54
CA ARG A 123 -16.06 -18.28 -18.59
C ARG A 123 -15.47 -17.15 -17.74
N VAL A 124 -15.76 -17.17 -16.44
CA VAL A 124 -15.33 -16.15 -15.48
C VAL A 124 -14.42 -16.76 -14.44
N ALA A 125 -13.26 -16.15 -14.21
CA ALA A 125 -12.32 -16.62 -13.21
C ALA A 125 -12.02 -15.56 -12.14
N ASP A 126 -11.68 -16.06 -10.93
CA ASP A 126 -10.96 -15.32 -9.89
C ASP A 126 -9.67 -16.09 -9.55
N ILE A 127 -8.53 -15.53 -9.88
CA ILE A 127 -7.21 -16.18 -9.77
C ILE A 127 -6.53 -15.98 -8.41
N ALA A 128 -7.25 -15.43 -7.43
CA ALA A 128 -6.91 -15.37 -6.01
C ALA A 128 -8.20 -15.33 -5.20
N CYS A 129 -9.03 -16.36 -5.36
CA CYS A 129 -10.46 -16.30 -5.03
C CYS A 129 -10.78 -16.21 -3.53
N GLY A 130 -9.82 -16.47 -2.66
CA GLY A 130 -10.04 -16.45 -1.21
C GLY A 130 -11.20 -17.36 -0.82
N CYS A 131 -12.17 -16.82 -0.07
CA CYS A 131 -13.38 -17.55 0.30
C CYS A 131 -14.49 -17.53 -0.77
N GLY A 132 -14.21 -17.06 -2.00
CA GLY A 132 -15.15 -17.13 -3.12
C GLY A 132 -16.16 -15.98 -3.24
N GLY A 133 -15.95 -14.86 -2.55
CA GLY A 133 -16.90 -13.75 -2.57
C GLY A 133 -17.20 -13.19 -3.97
N PHE A 134 -16.20 -13.02 -4.84
CA PHE A 134 -16.39 -12.62 -6.23
C PHE A 134 -17.14 -13.69 -7.03
N LEU A 135 -16.72 -14.95 -6.92
CA LEU A 135 -17.33 -16.07 -7.67
C LEU A 135 -18.81 -16.28 -7.31
N MET A 136 -19.14 -16.11 -6.03
CA MET A 136 -20.52 -16.15 -5.55
C MET A 136 -21.37 -15.03 -6.19
N ASP A 137 -20.89 -13.77 -6.17
CA ASP A 137 -21.62 -12.65 -6.77
C ASP A 137 -21.71 -12.78 -8.31
N VAL A 138 -20.69 -13.36 -8.98
CA VAL A 138 -20.73 -13.70 -10.42
C VAL A 138 -21.78 -14.76 -10.69
N ALA A 139 -21.81 -15.84 -9.90
CA ALA A 139 -22.81 -16.91 -10.08
C ALA A 139 -24.24 -16.39 -9.95
N LEU A 140 -24.48 -15.55 -8.93
CA LEU A 140 -25.78 -14.91 -8.73
C LEU A 140 -26.12 -13.95 -9.89
N PHE A 141 -25.15 -13.19 -10.39
CA PHE A 141 -25.32 -12.31 -11.54
C PHE A 141 -25.70 -13.10 -12.80
N LEU A 142 -24.98 -14.18 -13.10
CA LEU A 142 -25.27 -15.05 -14.27
C LEU A 142 -26.64 -15.69 -14.16
N ARG A 143 -27.00 -16.27 -13.02
CA ARG A 143 -28.31 -16.84 -12.80
C ARG A 143 -29.43 -15.83 -13.08
N ASN A 144 -29.34 -14.63 -12.55
CA ASN A 144 -30.35 -13.60 -12.69
C ASN A 144 -30.50 -13.08 -14.12
N ASN A 145 -29.43 -13.12 -14.92
CA ASN A 145 -29.44 -12.59 -16.29
C ASN A 145 -29.64 -13.69 -17.37
N THR A 146 -29.28 -14.93 -17.06
CA THR A 146 -29.36 -16.03 -18.04
C THR A 146 -30.47 -17.05 -17.76
N GLY A 147 -30.95 -17.10 -16.51
CA GLY A 147 -31.90 -18.11 -16.06
C GLY A 147 -31.32 -19.52 -15.90
N ARG A 148 -30.00 -19.70 -16.07
CA ARG A 148 -29.32 -21.00 -15.90
C ARG A 148 -29.37 -21.47 -14.46
N THR A 149 -29.28 -22.80 -14.25
CA THR A 149 -29.12 -23.38 -12.92
C THR A 149 -27.74 -23.08 -12.33
N PHE A 150 -27.60 -23.14 -11.00
CA PHE A 150 -26.28 -23.05 -10.39
C PHE A 150 -25.40 -24.24 -10.80
N CYS A 151 -25.99 -25.42 -11.00
CA CYS A 151 -25.26 -26.59 -11.48
C CYS A 151 -24.53 -26.28 -12.79
N ASP A 152 -25.25 -25.76 -13.81
CA ASP A 152 -24.66 -25.41 -15.11
C ASP A 152 -23.63 -24.29 -14.98
N ILE A 153 -23.91 -23.29 -14.15
CA ILE A 153 -23.02 -22.13 -13.92
C ILE A 153 -21.70 -22.57 -13.27
N TYR A 154 -21.75 -23.45 -12.26
CA TYR A 154 -20.54 -23.89 -11.55
C TYR A 154 -19.68 -24.80 -12.43
N GLN A 155 -20.29 -25.63 -13.23
CA GLN A 155 -19.59 -26.56 -14.11
C GLN A 155 -18.96 -25.87 -15.32
N GLU A 156 -19.63 -24.88 -15.92
CA GLU A 156 -19.22 -24.32 -17.20
C GLU A 156 -18.62 -22.92 -17.10
N SER A 157 -19.07 -22.11 -16.13
CA SER A 157 -18.80 -20.66 -16.13
C SER A 157 -17.90 -20.20 -15.00
N ILE A 158 -17.86 -20.84 -13.84
CA ILE A 158 -17.14 -20.36 -12.66
C ILE A 158 -15.83 -21.10 -12.47
N TYR A 159 -14.72 -20.34 -12.41
CA TYR A 159 -13.38 -20.85 -12.18
C TYR A 159 -12.70 -20.09 -11.05
N GLY A 160 -12.00 -20.78 -10.16
CA GLY A 160 -11.29 -20.18 -9.05
C GLY A 160 -9.92 -20.79 -8.83
N ILE A 161 -8.94 -19.98 -8.46
CA ILE A 161 -7.61 -20.45 -8.03
C ILE A 161 -7.29 -19.78 -6.71
N ASP A 162 -6.82 -20.56 -5.72
CA ASP A 162 -6.22 -20.04 -4.50
C ASP A 162 -5.13 -20.99 -4.00
N VAL A 163 -4.08 -20.44 -3.41
CA VAL A 163 -2.96 -21.21 -2.87
C VAL A 163 -3.32 -21.93 -1.56
N GLN A 164 -4.33 -21.43 -0.86
CA GLN A 164 -4.75 -21.95 0.44
C GLN A 164 -5.88 -22.98 0.30
N GLU A 165 -5.64 -24.20 0.78
CA GLU A 165 -6.63 -25.27 0.79
C GLU A 165 -7.95 -24.86 1.46
N TYR A 166 -7.87 -24.21 2.63
CA TYR A 166 -9.06 -23.75 3.34
C TYR A 166 -9.87 -22.69 2.57
N SER A 167 -9.22 -21.89 1.72
CA SER A 167 -9.89 -20.93 0.86
C SER A 167 -10.70 -21.64 -0.23
N VAL A 168 -10.09 -22.63 -0.86
CA VAL A 168 -10.75 -23.49 -1.87
C VAL A 168 -11.96 -24.20 -1.27
N GLU A 169 -11.80 -24.81 -0.09
CA GLU A 169 -12.90 -25.47 0.63
C GLU A 169 -14.03 -24.49 0.93
N ARG A 170 -13.73 -23.32 1.49
CA ARG A 170 -14.72 -22.30 1.82
C ARG A 170 -15.43 -21.74 0.59
N THR A 171 -14.73 -21.61 -0.54
CA THR A 171 -15.35 -21.23 -1.81
C THR A 171 -16.40 -22.25 -2.23
N LYS A 172 -16.09 -23.55 -2.19
CA LYS A 172 -17.04 -24.62 -2.50
C LYS A 172 -18.23 -24.64 -1.54
N ILE A 173 -17.98 -24.41 -0.24
CA ILE A 173 -19.04 -24.28 0.77
C ILE A 173 -19.98 -23.11 0.45
N LEU A 174 -19.44 -21.92 0.16
CA LEU A 174 -20.26 -20.73 -0.12
C LEU A 174 -21.10 -20.89 -1.39
N LEU A 175 -20.53 -21.46 -2.44
CA LEU A 175 -21.27 -21.76 -3.68
C LEU A 175 -22.36 -22.81 -3.43
N SER A 176 -22.09 -23.86 -2.67
CA SER A 176 -23.09 -24.84 -2.27
C SER A 176 -24.23 -24.23 -1.46
N LEU A 177 -23.92 -23.40 -0.45
CA LEU A 177 -24.92 -22.70 0.36
C LEU A 177 -25.76 -21.73 -0.49
N LEU A 178 -25.13 -21.05 -1.47
CA LEU A 178 -25.86 -20.19 -2.41
C LEU A 178 -26.90 -21.00 -3.20
N ALA A 179 -26.51 -22.13 -3.76
CA ALA A 179 -27.42 -22.99 -4.55
C ALA A 179 -28.57 -23.51 -3.68
N LEU A 180 -28.31 -23.96 -2.46
CA LEU A 180 -29.31 -24.39 -1.48
C LEU A 180 -30.36 -23.33 -1.16
N LEU A 181 -29.95 -22.04 -1.05
CA LEU A 181 -30.87 -20.92 -0.84
C LEU A 181 -31.87 -20.75 -2.02
N TYR A 182 -31.55 -21.31 -3.19
CA TYR A 182 -32.39 -21.30 -4.39
C TYR A 182 -33.00 -22.68 -4.68
N ASN A 183 -33.06 -23.58 -3.69
CA ASN A 183 -33.60 -24.93 -3.75
C ASN A 183 -32.89 -25.86 -4.76
N GLU A 184 -31.61 -25.63 -5.02
CA GLU A 184 -30.75 -26.55 -5.76
C GLU A 184 -29.88 -27.35 -4.77
N ASP A 185 -30.43 -28.48 -4.29
CA ASP A 185 -29.72 -29.40 -3.37
C ASP A 185 -29.13 -30.56 -4.21
N LEU A 186 -27.92 -30.34 -4.74
CA LEU A 186 -27.19 -31.26 -5.59
C LEU A 186 -25.73 -31.37 -5.15
N ASP A 187 -25.05 -32.42 -5.59
CA ASP A 187 -23.61 -32.44 -5.63
C ASP A 187 -23.12 -31.65 -6.85
N PHE A 188 -22.20 -30.74 -6.65
CA PHE A 188 -21.70 -29.87 -7.69
C PHE A 188 -20.26 -30.20 -8.07
N ASP A 189 -19.98 -30.21 -9.37
CA ASP A 189 -18.63 -30.18 -9.90
C ASP A 189 -18.13 -28.73 -9.97
N PHE A 190 -17.05 -28.41 -9.24
CA PHE A 190 -16.50 -27.08 -9.17
C PHE A 190 -15.14 -26.98 -9.85
N ASN A 191 -14.95 -25.99 -10.72
CA ASN A 191 -13.64 -25.64 -11.27
C ASN A 191 -12.87 -24.73 -10.29
N ILE A 192 -12.69 -25.17 -9.04
CA ILE A 192 -11.98 -24.45 -8.00
C ILE A 192 -10.71 -25.23 -7.65
N LEU A 193 -9.57 -24.67 -8.02
CA LEU A 193 -8.25 -25.28 -7.96
C LEU A 193 -7.42 -24.76 -6.79
N GLN A 194 -6.80 -25.66 -6.04
CA GLN A 194 -5.73 -25.29 -5.12
C GLN A 194 -4.40 -25.26 -5.90
N ALA A 195 -3.92 -24.06 -6.18
CA ALA A 195 -2.65 -23.86 -6.89
C ALA A 195 -2.06 -22.47 -6.60
N ASP A 196 -0.77 -22.33 -6.82
CA ASP A 196 -0.10 -21.03 -6.82
C ASP A 196 -0.22 -20.40 -8.20
N THR A 197 -0.96 -19.31 -8.30
CA THR A 197 -1.17 -18.56 -9.55
C THR A 197 0.15 -18.09 -10.19
N LEU A 198 1.20 -17.88 -9.37
CA LEU A 198 2.51 -17.52 -9.89
C LEU A 198 3.19 -18.65 -10.72
N ASP A 199 2.70 -19.87 -10.63
CA ASP A 199 3.21 -20.99 -11.42
C ASP A 199 2.54 -21.11 -12.81
N PHE A 200 1.70 -20.14 -13.21
CA PHE A 200 0.95 -20.17 -14.47
C PHE A 200 1.82 -20.54 -15.69
N ASN A 201 3.01 -20.01 -15.82
CA ASN A 201 3.89 -20.27 -16.96
C ASN A 201 4.52 -21.67 -16.98
N THR A 202 4.49 -22.39 -15.87
CA THR A 202 5.22 -23.67 -15.68
C THR A 202 4.32 -24.85 -15.31
N ALA A 203 3.09 -24.59 -14.85
CA ALA A 203 2.19 -25.61 -14.35
C ALA A 203 1.29 -26.19 -15.46
N GLU A 204 1.03 -27.49 -15.42
CA GLU A 204 0.16 -28.17 -16.37
C GLU A 204 -1.30 -27.71 -16.32
N TRP A 205 -1.76 -27.21 -15.15
CA TRP A 205 -3.13 -26.73 -14.98
C TRP A 205 -3.47 -25.51 -15.86
N ASN A 206 -2.45 -24.80 -16.39
CA ASN A 206 -2.67 -23.65 -17.26
C ASN A 206 -3.46 -23.97 -18.53
N GLN A 207 -3.40 -25.21 -19.01
CA GLN A 207 -4.12 -25.66 -20.21
C GLN A 207 -5.65 -25.62 -20.01
N THR A 208 -6.12 -25.87 -18.78
CA THR A 208 -7.55 -25.83 -18.44
C THR A 208 -7.97 -24.45 -17.92
N TYR A 209 -7.10 -23.83 -17.13
CA TYR A 209 -7.36 -22.53 -16.49
C TYR A 209 -6.76 -21.38 -17.32
N THR A 210 -7.27 -21.24 -18.54
CA THR A 210 -6.94 -20.17 -19.49
C THR A 210 -8.15 -19.93 -20.40
N HIS A 211 -8.04 -18.97 -21.32
CA HIS A 211 -9.10 -18.63 -22.27
C HIS A 211 -10.39 -18.17 -21.57
N PHE A 212 -10.27 -17.29 -20.58
CA PHE A 212 -11.41 -16.70 -19.89
C PHE A 212 -11.93 -15.47 -20.65
N ASP A 213 -13.25 -15.27 -20.59
CA ASP A 213 -13.88 -14.06 -21.13
C ASP A 213 -13.82 -12.92 -20.13
N VAL A 214 -13.86 -13.26 -18.83
CA VAL A 214 -13.75 -12.28 -17.76
C VAL A 214 -12.89 -12.83 -16.62
N ILE A 215 -12.00 -12.01 -16.10
CA ILE A 215 -11.30 -12.25 -14.84
C ILE A 215 -11.63 -11.13 -13.88
N VAL A 216 -12.11 -11.47 -12.69
CA VAL A 216 -12.38 -10.53 -11.60
C VAL A 216 -11.60 -10.94 -10.37
N GLY A 217 -11.36 -10.01 -9.44
CA GLY A 217 -10.72 -10.41 -8.18
C GLY A 217 -10.07 -9.28 -7.41
N ASN A 218 -9.43 -9.69 -6.32
CA ASN A 218 -8.63 -8.85 -5.44
C ASN A 218 -7.28 -9.52 -5.19
N PRO A 219 -6.25 -9.29 -6.01
CA PRO A 219 -4.92 -9.87 -5.84
C PRO A 219 -4.30 -9.61 -4.47
N PRO A 220 -3.42 -10.47 -3.94
CA PRO A 220 -2.88 -10.38 -2.59
C PRO A 220 -1.97 -9.17 -2.38
N TYR A 221 -2.20 -8.38 -1.30
CA TYR A 221 -1.43 -7.17 -0.97
C TYR A 221 -0.27 -7.48 0.00
N VAL A 222 0.75 -8.17 -0.48
CA VAL A 222 1.98 -8.43 0.29
C VAL A 222 3.08 -7.50 -0.18
N CYS A 223 3.57 -6.66 0.76
CA CYS A 223 4.69 -5.77 0.47
C CYS A 223 5.97 -6.57 0.18
N SER A 224 6.75 -6.16 -0.80
CA SER A 224 7.98 -6.83 -1.25
C SER A 224 8.97 -7.21 -0.14
N ARG A 225 9.03 -6.45 0.94
CA ARG A 225 9.89 -6.77 2.10
C ARG A 225 9.43 -8.01 2.89
N ASN A 226 8.14 -8.38 2.77
CA ASN A 226 7.52 -9.51 3.45
C ASN A 226 7.37 -10.73 2.53
N VAL A 227 7.64 -10.58 1.24
CA VAL A 227 7.65 -11.68 0.27
C VAL A 227 8.92 -12.49 0.47
N ASP A 228 8.82 -13.80 0.58
CA ASP A 228 9.98 -14.69 0.73
C ASP A 228 10.82 -14.82 -0.56
N ALA A 229 11.93 -15.50 -0.48
CA ALA A 229 12.88 -15.62 -1.60
C ALA A 229 12.33 -16.47 -2.75
N ILE A 230 11.58 -17.53 -2.46
CA ILE A 230 11.00 -18.45 -3.45
C ILE A 230 9.93 -17.72 -4.26
N ILE A 231 9.02 -17.02 -3.58
CA ILE A 231 7.98 -16.22 -4.24
C ILE A 231 8.61 -15.11 -5.09
N LYS A 232 9.67 -14.45 -4.61
CA LYS A 232 10.39 -13.44 -5.41
C LYS A 232 11.00 -14.02 -6.69
N GLU A 233 11.54 -15.21 -6.63
CA GLU A 233 12.08 -15.89 -7.82
C GLU A 233 10.98 -16.18 -8.84
N LYS A 234 9.83 -16.70 -8.41
CA LYS A 234 8.66 -16.89 -9.28
C LYS A 234 8.19 -15.57 -9.91
N MET A 235 8.15 -14.47 -9.15
CA MET A 235 7.77 -13.16 -9.67
C MET A 235 8.69 -12.66 -10.79
N LEU A 236 9.98 -12.99 -10.79
CA LEU A 236 10.92 -12.55 -11.81
C LEU A 236 10.67 -13.16 -13.20
N GLN A 237 9.82 -14.17 -13.32
CA GLN A 237 9.37 -14.72 -14.60
C GLN A 237 8.45 -13.77 -15.36
N TYR A 238 7.86 -12.80 -14.67
CA TYR A 238 6.90 -11.85 -15.23
C TYR A 238 7.56 -10.52 -15.53
N GLU A 239 7.39 -10.04 -16.77
CA GLU A 239 7.97 -8.78 -17.24
C GLU A 239 7.60 -7.59 -16.35
N VAL A 240 6.35 -7.55 -15.89
CA VAL A 240 5.82 -6.49 -15.02
C VAL A 240 6.55 -6.39 -13.68
N CYS A 241 7.34 -7.40 -13.30
CA CYS A 241 8.12 -7.44 -12.06
C CYS A 241 9.58 -7.01 -12.21
N LEU A 242 10.06 -6.69 -13.41
CA LEU A 242 11.48 -6.43 -13.70
C LEU A 242 11.96 -5.02 -13.28
N SER A 243 11.28 -4.36 -12.34
CA SER A 243 11.72 -3.05 -11.82
C SER A 243 11.54 -2.91 -10.31
N GLY A 244 12.58 -2.44 -9.64
CA GLY A 244 12.56 -2.15 -8.21
C GLY A 244 12.37 -3.41 -7.34
N HIS A 245 11.46 -3.30 -6.39
CA HIS A 245 11.05 -4.38 -5.49
C HIS A 245 9.51 -4.49 -5.54
N PRO A 246 8.94 -5.19 -6.52
CA PRO A 246 7.49 -5.24 -6.71
C PRO A 246 6.79 -5.95 -5.55
N ASP A 247 5.60 -5.47 -5.21
CA ASP A 247 4.68 -6.12 -4.28
C ASP A 247 3.97 -7.28 -4.99
N LEU A 248 3.43 -8.23 -4.22
CA LEU A 248 2.91 -9.51 -4.73
C LEU A 248 1.73 -9.36 -5.71
N TYR A 249 0.95 -8.29 -5.67
CA TYR A 249 -0.16 -8.07 -6.61
C TYR A 249 0.29 -7.77 -8.05
N ILE A 250 1.54 -7.35 -8.25
CA ILE A 250 2.06 -6.89 -9.56
C ILE A 250 2.02 -7.97 -10.65
N PRO A 251 2.52 -9.21 -10.45
CA PRO A 251 2.48 -10.23 -11.49
C PRO A 251 1.05 -10.62 -11.91
N PHE A 252 0.07 -10.46 -11.03
CA PHE A 252 -1.32 -10.79 -11.33
C PHE A 252 -1.91 -9.99 -12.50
N PHE A 253 -1.41 -8.78 -12.76
CA PHE A 253 -1.80 -8.03 -13.95
C PHE A 253 -1.45 -8.77 -15.25
N GLN A 254 -0.20 -9.25 -15.35
CA GLN A 254 0.27 -9.95 -16.54
C GLN A 254 -0.39 -11.32 -16.64
N ILE A 255 -0.40 -12.10 -15.56
CA ILE A 255 -1.00 -13.43 -15.51
C ILE A 255 -2.47 -13.38 -15.95
N ALA A 256 -3.26 -12.49 -15.34
CA ALA A 256 -4.66 -12.33 -15.70
C ALA A 256 -4.84 -11.93 -17.18
N THR A 257 -4.00 -11.02 -17.69
CA THR A 257 -4.06 -10.61 -19.10
C THR A 257 -3.71 -11.77 -20.03
N GLU A 258 -2.73 -12.60 -19.68
CA GLU A 258 -2.36 -13.78 -20.48
C GLU A 258 -3.45 -14.85 -20.46
N MET A 259 -4.14 -15.06 -19.33
CA MET A 259 -5.23 -16.02 -19.18
C MET A 259 -6.53 -15.64 -19.91
N LEU A 260 -6.72 -14.36 -20.29
CA LEU A 260 -7.90 -13.89 -21.01
C LEU A 260 -7.90 -14.29 -22.48
N ASN A 261 -9.10 -14.45 -23.07
CA ASN A 261 -9.33 -14.41 -24.50
C ASN A 261 -9.06 -13.01 -25.08
N ASP A 262 -8.85 -12.89 -26.39
CA ASP A 262 -8.86 -11.60 -27.07
C ASP A 262 -10.24 -10.96 -26.93
N GLY A 263 -10.28 -9.68 -26.57
CA GLY A 263 -11.50 -8.98 -26.19
C GLY A 263 -12.04 -9.29 -24.80
N GLY A 264 -11.40 -10.24 -24.08
CA GLY A 264 -11.75 -10.58 -22.71
C GLY A 264 -11.42 -9.44 -21.73
N LYS A 265 -12.16 -9.39 -20.63
CA LYS A 265 -12.12 -8.28 -19.67
C LYS A 265 -11.52 -8.66 -18.33
N LEU A 266 -10.63 -7.83 -17.83
CA LEU A 266 -10.10 -7.87 -16.46
C LEU A 266 -10.78 -6.81 -15.61
N GLY A 267 -11.19 -7.18 -14.39
CA GLY A 267 -11.69 -6.25 -13.38
C GLY A 267 -11.08 -6.56 -12.01
N PHE A 268 -10.11 -5.75 -11.57
CA PHE A 268 -9.47 -5.90 -10.26
C PHE A 268 -9.73 -4.72 -9.34
N ILE A 269 -9.90 -4.99 -8.03
CA ILE A 269 -9.55 -4.01 -7.03
C ILE A 269 -8.10 -4.26 -6.64
N THR A 270 -7.25 -3.25 -6.67
CA THR A 270 -5.82 -3.40 -6.42
C THR A 270 -5.21 -2.14 -5.81
N MET A 271 -3.97 -2.24 -5.34
CA MET A 271 -3.25 -1.07 -4.84
C MET A 271 -2.94 -0.09 -5.98
N ASN A 272 -3.18 1.21 -5.76
CA ASN A 272 -2.87 2.25 -6.75
C ASN A 272 -1.38 2.65 -6.79
N SER A 273 -0.54 2.03 -5.95
CA SER A 273 0.87 2.38 -5.84
C SER A 273 1.67 2.16 -7.13
N PHE A 274 1.25 1.23 -8.02
CA PHE A 274 1.91 1.01 -9.32
C PHE A 274 1.85 2.25 -10.22
N ILE A 275 0.86 3.12 -10.05
CA ILE A 275 0.70 4.35 -10.84
C ILE A 275 1.93 5.25 -10.70
N ARG A 276 2.51 5.38 -9.49
CA ARG A 276 3.57 6.36 -9.21
C ARG A 276 4.88 5.79 -8.68
N SER A 277 4.86 4.60 -8.07
CA SER A 277 6.05 4.04 -7.43
C SER A 277 7.13 3.61 -8.44
N VAL A 278 8.38 3.56 -7.99
CA VAL A 278 9.49 2.97 -8.77
C VAL A 278 9.19 1.49 -9.08
N ASN A 279 8.56 0.78 -8.16
CA ASN A 279 8.21 -0.63 -8.30
C ASN A 279 7.16 -0.88 -9.40
N GLY A 280 6.33 0.13 -9.75
CA GLY A 280 5.36 0.05 -10.83
C GLY A 280 5.90 0.40 -12.22
N ARG A 281 7.20 0.70 -12.37
CA ARG A 281 7.77 1.13 -13.66
C ARG A 281 7.59 0.08 -14.75
N ALA A 282 7.86 -1.19 -14.47
CA ALA A 282 7.70 -2.27 -15.45
C ALA A 282 6.22 -2.47 -15.84
N VAL A 283 5.30 -2.39 -14.89
CA VAL A 283 3.84 -2.42 -15.14
C VAL A 283 3.42 -1.27 -16.06
N ARG A 284 3.87 -0.03 -15.78
CA ARG A 284 3.56 1.11 -16.63
C ARG A 284 4.12 0.97 -18.05
N ASN A 285 5.34 0.43 -18.20
CA ASN A 285 5.91 0.11 -19.51
C ASN A 285 5.09 -0.95 -20.24
N TYR A 286 4.59 -1.95 -19.52
CA TYR A 286 3.75 -3.01 -20.09
C TYR A 286 2.44 -2.44 -20.63
N PHE A 287 1.73 -1.64 -19.83
CA PHE A 287 0.44 -1.06 -20.21
C PHE A 287 0.56 0.03 -21.28
N SER A 288 1.60 0.86 -21.24
CA SER A 288 1.78 1.97 -22.19
C SER A 288 2.16 1.55 -23.62
N ARG A 289 2.23 0.24 -23.90
CA ARG A 289 2.37 -0.27 -25.27
C ARG A 289 1.13 -0.02 -26.13
N GLY A 290 -0.01 0.33 -25.51
CA GLY A 290 -1.25 0.61 -26.22
C GLY A 290 -1.91 -0.62 -26.86
N ILE A 291 -1.58 -1.83 -26.38
CA ILE A 291 -2.15 -3.09 -26.90
C ILE A 291 -3.55 -3.34 -26.33
N HIS A 292 -3.82 -2.83 -25.13
CA HIS A 292 -5.04 -3.06 -24.38
C HIS A 292 -5.76 -1.74 -24.09
N ASP A 293 -7.09 -1.78 -24.04
CA ASP A 293 -7.89 -0.67 -23.51
C ASP A 293 -7.92 -0.74 -21.98
N ILE A 294 -7.51 0.34 -21.29
CA ILE A 294 -7.35 0.36 -19.84
C ILE A 294 -8.09 1.53 -19.24
N SER A 295 -8.86 1.24 -18.17
CA SER A 295 -9.46 2.27 -17.33
C SER A 295 -9.17 2.06 -15.85
N ILE A 296 -8.94 3.18 -15.14
CA ILE A 296 -8.63 3.21 -13.71
C ILE A 296 -9.60 4.14 -13.00
N LEU A 297 -10.31 3.62 -11.98
CA LEU A 297 -11.07 4.42 -11.03
C LEU A 297 -10.31 4.47 -9.71
N ASP A 298 -9.62 5.57 -9.45
CA ASP A 298 -8.71 5.75 -8.31
C ASP A 298 -9.45 6.33 -7.10
N PHE A 299 -9.41 5.63 -5.97
CA PHE A 299 -9.97 6.12 -4.71
C PHE A 299 -9.05 7.10 -3.98
N ARG A 300 -7.87 7.38 -4.51
CA ARG A 300 -6.91 8.31 -3.93
C ARG A 300 -6.61 8.00 -2.46
N GLY A 301 -7.00 8.92 -1.56
CA GLY A 301 -6.86 8.77 -0.11
C GLY A 301 -8.03 8.09 0.59
N TYR A 302 -9.15 7.83 -0.12
CA TYR A 302 -10.31 7.17 0.48
C TYR A 302 -10.02 5.71 0.80
N GLN A 303 -10.39 5.27 2.00
CA GLN A 303 -10.11 3.93 2.49
C GLN A 303 -11.30 3.00 2.25
N ILE A 304 -11.26 2.23 1.17
CA ILE A 304 -12.24 1.18 0.89
C ILE A 304 -12.20 0.09 1.97
N PHE A 305 -11.01 -0.26 2.41
CA PHE A 305 -10.80 -1.27 3.44
C PHE A 305 -10.66 -0.64 4.82
N GLN A 306 -11.68 -0.82 5.66
CA GLN A 306 -11.65 -0.33 7.05
C GLN A 306 -10.46 -0.93 7.82
N LYS A 307 -9.80 -0.12 8.67
CA LYS A 307 -8.67 -0.51 9.54
C LYS A 307 -7.35 -0.84 8.83
N LYS A 308 -7.20 -0.57 7.52
CA LYS A 308 -5.93 -0.69 6.81
C LYS A 308 -5.65 0.59 6.02
N SER A 309 -4.45 1.15 6.15
CA SER A 309 -3.99 2.30 5.34
C SER A 309 -3.58 1.83 3.94
N THR A 310 -4.54 1.28 3.18
CA THR A 310 -4.33 0.75 1.84
C THR A 310 -5.03 1.63 0.82
N TYR A 311 -4.26 2.26 -0.06
CA TYR A 311 -4.79 3.09 -1.15
C TYR A 311 -5.01 2.23 -2.37
N THR A 312 -6.24 2.20 -2.85
CA THR A 312 -6.68 1.29 -3.91
C THR A 312 -7.30 1.99 -5.09
N CYS A 313 -7.42 1.27 -6.20
CA CYS A 313 -8.18 1.65 -7.38
C CYS A 313 -8.95 0.43 -7.92
N LEU A 314 -10.00 0.66 -8.69
CA LEU A 314 -10.54 -0.34 -9.60
C LEU A 314 -9.77 -0.21 -10.91
N PHE A 315 -9.25 -1.32 -11.37
CA PHE A 315 -8.50 -1.44 -12.61
C PHE A 315 -9.29 -2.32 -13.58
N PHE A 316 -9.52 -1.81 -14.77
CA PHE A 316 -10.18 -2.55 -15.83
C PHE A 316 -9.29 -2.59 -17.06
N LEU A 317 -9.29 -3.73 -17.76
CA LEU A 317 -8.55 -3.91 -19.01
C LEU A 317 -9.40 -4.75 -19.97
N THR A 318 -9.41 -4.36 -21.26
CA THR A 318 -9.89 -5.22 -22.34
C THR A 318 -8.71 -5.68 -23.18
N LYS A 319 -8.49 -7.00 -23.24
CA LYS A 319 -7.33 -7.60 -23.90
C LYS A 319 -7.40 -7.40 -25.42
N ASN A 320 -6.26 -7.01 -26.01
CA ASN A 320 -6.07 -6.82 -27.45
C ASN A 320 -7.07 -5.86 -28.12
N GLN A 321 -7.66 -4.97 -27.33
CA GLN A 321 -8.36 -3.80 -27.81
C GLN A 321 -7.36 -2.63 -27.78
N ALA A 322 -6.68 -2.38 -28.89
CA ALA A 322 -5.65 -1.36 -28.95
C ALA A 322 -6.21 0.04 -28.63
N SER A 323 -5.50 0.74 -27.74
CA SER A 323 -5.83 2.12 -27.35
C SER A 323 -4.53 2.89 -27.10
N ASP A 324 -4.44 4.10 -27.61
CA ASP A 324 -3.34 5.03 -27.32
C ASP A 324 -3.57 5.85 -26.06
N THR A 325 -4.73 5.66 -25.42
CA THR A 325 -5.18 6.39 -24.23
C THR A 325 -5.41 5.49 -23.03
N LEU A 326 -5.09 6.05 -21.88
CA LEU A 326 -5.52 5.55 -20.57
C LEU A 326 -6.77 6.33 -20.12
N HIS A 327 -7.81 5.65 -19.71
CA HIS A 327 -9.01 6.26 -19.13
C HIS A 327 -8.87 6.34 -17.60
N TYR A 328 -8.86 7.57 -17.06
CA TYR A 328 -8.66 7.78 -15.63
C TYR A 328 -9.79 8.58 -14.99
N ALA A 329 -10.32 8.08 -13.89
CA ALA A 329 -11.32 8.78 -13.06
C ALA A 329 -10.95 8.71 -11.58
N VAL A 330 -11.46 9.66 -10.79
CA VAL A 330 -11.25 9.74 -9.34
C VAL A 330 -12.58 9.55 -8.61
N ASN A 331 -12.55 8.84 -7.48
CA ASN A 331 -13.67 8.65 -6.57
C ASN A 331 -13.20 8.81 -5.11
N GLU A 332 -13.18 10.04 -4.62
CA GLU A 332 -12.66 10.37 -3.29
C GLU A 332 -13.65 10.16 -2.14
N ASN A 333 -14.91 9.84 -2.43
CA ASN A 333 -15.95 9.62 -1.42
C ASN A 333 -16.39 8.15 -1.29
N GLY A 334 -15.90 7.27 -2.18
CA GLY A 334 -16.23 5.84 -2.17
C GLY A 334 -17.65 5.49 -2.66
N ASP A 335 -18.41 6.45 -3.18
CA ASP A 335 -19.75 6.20 -3.73
C ASP A 335 -19.63 5.58 -5.15
N LEU A 336 -19.85 4.28 -5.22
CA LEU A 336 -19.78 3.50 -6.47
C LEU A 336 -21.04 3.56 -7.33
N ASN A 337 -22.13 4.19 -6.85
CA ASN A 337 -23.37 4.37 -7.62
C ASN A 337 -23.25 5.53 -8.62
N VAL A 338 -22.34 6.45 -8.38
CA VAL A 338 -22.07 7.56 -9.30
C VAL A 338 -21.32 7.05 -10.51
N THR A 339 -21.76 7.44 -11.72
CA THR A 339 -21.05 7.12 -12.96
C THR A 339 -19.73 7.89 -13.00
N PRO A 340 -18.57 7.20 -13.11
CA PRO A 340 -17.28 7.87 -13.17
C PRO A 340 -17.15 8.74 -14.43
N LYS A 341 -16.61 9.93 -14.25
CA LYS A 341 -16.23 10.79 -15.38
C LYS A 341 -14.76 10.56 -15.70
N TYR A 342 -14.51 9.80 -16.75
CA TYR A 342 -13.15 9.49 -17.20
C TYR A 342 -12.53 10.65 -17.99
N THR A 343 -11.26 10.91 -17.71
CA THR A 343 -10.36 11.73 -18.53
C THR A 343 -9.50 10.80 -19.37
N ASN A 344 -9.39 11.08 -20.66
CA ASN A 344 -8.56 10.32 -21.60
C ASN A 344 -7.16 10.93 -21.64
N ILE A 345 -6.14 10.14 -21.35
CA ILE A 345 -4.74 10.59 -21.27
C ILE A 345 -3.91 9.74 -22.23
N LEU A 346 -3.26 10.37 -23.20
CA LEU A 346 -2.40 9.69 -24.15
C LEU A 346 -1.17 9.09 -23.45
N TYR A 347 -0.79 7.86 -23.77
CA TYR A 347 0.36 7.19 -23.20
C TYR A 347 1.70 7.89 -23.49
N ASP A 348 1.84 8.55 -24.62
CA ASP A 348 3.03 9.34 -24.99
C ASP A 348 3.25 10.55 -24.08
N GLN A 349 2.20 11.01 -23.39
CA GLN A 349 2.25 12.11 -22.44
C GLN A 349 2.62 11.66 -21.02
N LEU A 350 2.71 10.36 -20.78
CA LEU A 350 2.97 9.77 -19.46
C LEU A 350 4.46 9.40 -19.30
N ASP A 351 5.02 9.70 -18.14
CA ASP A 351 6.42 9.32 -17.82
C ASP A 351 6.45 8.03 -17.01
N ASN A 352 6.76 6.91 -17.67
CA ASN A 352 6.84 5.60 -17.03
C ASN A 352 7.97 5.51 -15.98
N LYS A 353 9.02 6.32 -16.10
CA LYS A 353 10.16 6.31 -15.16
C LYS A 353 9.86 7.09 -13.89
N LYS A 354 9.27 8.28 -14.02
CA LYS A 354 8.91 9.12 -12.88
C LYS A 354 7.64 8.68 -12.19
N GLY A 355 6.72 8.03 -12.91
CA GLY A 355 5.37 7.68 -12.50
C GLY A 355 4.33 8.56 -13.19
N TRP A 356 3.11 8.03 -13.29
CA TRP A 356 1.99 8.69 -13.95
C TRP A 356 1.31 9.70 -13.01
N SER A 357 1.28 10.95 -13.39
CA SER A 357 0.51 12.02 -12.72
C SER A 357 -0.85 12.14 -13.41
N LEU A 358 -1.81 11.33 -12.98
CA LEU A 358 -3.09 11.17 -13.69
C LEU A 358 -4.17 12.17 -13.22
N ASN A 359 -4.13 12.58 -11.95
CA ASN A 359 -5.13 13.46 -11.39
C ASN A 359 -4.94 14.90 -11.88
N ASP A 360 -6.00 15.54 -12.38
CA ASP A 360 -5.95 16.89 -12.97
C ASP A 360 -4.79 17.05 -13.97
N PHE A 361 -4.63 16.07 -14.83
CA PHE A 361 -3.48 15.87 -15.69
C PHE A 361 -3.05 17.15 -16.43
N ASP A 362 -3.98 17.86 -17.07
CA ASP A 362 -3.67 19.08 -17.84
C ASP A 362 -3.15 20.20 -16.95
N ALA A 363 -3.76 20.41 -15.77
CA ALA A 363 -3.33 21.44 -14.83
C ALA A 363 -1.94 21.12 -14.25
N VAL A 364 -1.69 19.86 -13.86
CA VAL A 364 -0.38 19.42 -13.38
C VAL A 364 0.67 19.57 -14.48
N ARG A 365 0.38 19.13 -15.70
CA ARG A 365 1.28 19.25 -16.84
C ARG A 365 1.63 20.72 -17.16
N GLN A 366 0.66 21.61 -17.11
CA GLN A 366 0.90 23.04 -17.30
C GLN A 366 1.87 23.58 -16.23
N MET A 367 1.68 23.20 -14.96
CA MET A 367 2.56 23.61 -13.87
C MET A 367 3.98 23.00 -13.96
N GLU A 368 4.14 21.86 -14.62
CA GLU A 368 5.44 21.19 -14.83
C GLU A 368 6.15 21.60 -16.12
N SER A 369 5.46 22.26 -17.05
CA SER A 369 6.01 22.66 -18.37
C SER A 369 6.31 24.16 -18.51
N THR A 370 5.74 25.01 -17.64
CA THR A 370 5.82 26.48 -17.79
C THR A 370 6.82 27.07 -16.80
N GLY A 371 8.07 27.23 -17.21
CA GLY A 371 9.12 27.83 -16.40
C GLY A 371 10.34 26.93 -16.16
N ILE A 372 11.04 27.14 -15.06
CA ILE A 372 12.24 26.36 -14.68
C ILE A 372 11.85 25.36 -13.61
N PRO A 373 12.02 24.04 -13.82
CA PRO A 373 11.76 23.04 -12.78
C PRO A 373 12.58 23.30 -11.52
N ILE A 374 11.95 23.21 -10.34
CA ILE A 374 12.62 23.43 -9.05
C ILE A 374 13.89 22.57 -8.92
N GLY A 375 13.86 21.34 -9.40
CA GLY A 375 15.01 20.42 -9.35
C GLY A 375 16.21 20.87 -10.20
N LYS A 376 15.99 21.71 -11.23
CA LYS A 376 17.04 22.38 -12.01
C LYS A 376 17.41 23.74 -11.43
N TYR A 377 16.45 24.39 -10.77
CA TYR A 377 16.65 25.72 -10.19
C TYR A 377 17.48 25.67 -8.93
N CYS A 378 17.26 24.71 -8.01
CA CYS A 378 17.93 24.64 -6.73
C CYS A 378 18.28 23.21 -6.33
N GLN A 379 19.44 23.06 -5.67
CA GLN A 379 19.90 21.78 -5.14
C GLN A 379 19.15 21.41 -3.86
N SER A 380 18.70 20.16 -3.77
CA SER A 380 18.18 19.61 -2.51
C SER A 380 19.19 18.69 -1.84
N ARG A 381 19.24 18.72 -0.51
CA ARG A 381 20.08 17.88 0.34
C ARG A 381 19.23 17.14 1.36
N HIS A 382 19.46 15.84 1.49
CA HIS A 382 18.90 15.07 2.60
C HIS A 382 19.57 15.45 3.92
N GLY A 383 18.86 15.27 5.02
CA GLY A 383 19.45 15.41 6.35
C GLY A 383 20.51 14.36 6.65
N ILE A 384 21.21 14.54 7.75
CA ILE A 384 22.19 13.58 8.26
C ILE A 384 21.54 12.23 8.57
N ALA A 385 22.31 11.16 8.49
CA ALA A 385 21.85 9.80 8.77
C ALA A 385 22.81 9.09 9.74
N THR A 386 22.59 9.29 11.03
CA THR A 386 23.39 8.67 12.10
C THR A 386 23.16 7.16 12.21
N LEU A 387 21.97 6.67 11.80
CA LEU A 387 21.39 5.35 12.07
C LEU A 387 21.25 5.02 13.57
N SER A 388 21.44 6.01 14.44
CA SER A 388 21.18 5.93 15.88
C SER A 388 20.89 7.32 16.43
N ASN A 389 19.83 7.97 15.93
CA ASN A 389 19.51 9.35 16.33
C ASN A 389 19.41 9.51 17.86
N LYS A 390 18.87 8.52 18.56
CA LYS A 390 18.75 8.55 20.04
C LYS A 390 20.09 8.65 20.76
N THR A 391 21.19 8.20 20.15
CA THR A 391 22.54 8.29 20.72
C THR A 391 23.17 9.65 20.43
N TYR A 392 22.94 10.22 19.25
CA TYR A 392 23.67 11.43 18.81
C TYR A 392 22.88 12.71 18.96
N ILE A 393 21.55 12.65 19.03
CA ILE A 393 20.68 13.82 19.05
C ILE A 393 19.91 13.87 20.36
N PHE A 394 19.98 15.01 21.02
CA PHE A 394 19.35 15.22 22.33
C PHE A 394 18.89 16.66 22.54
N LYS A 395 17.93 16.86 23.43
CA LYS A 395 17.58 18.15 23.98
C LYS A 395 18.25 18.25 25.35
N PRO A 396 19.12 19.24 25.58
CA PRO A 396 19.79 19.41 26.87
C PRO A 396 18.77 19.62 27.99
N VAL A 397 18.97 18.96 29.12
CA VAL A 397 18.18 19.17 30.35
C VAL A 397 18.73 20.34 31.17
N ALA A 398 20.01 20.69 30.96
CA ALA A 398 20.70 21.85 31.51
C ALA A 398 21.93 22.15 30.65
N GLU A 399 22.54 23.34 30.84
CA GLU A 399 23.81 23.71 30.24
C GLU A 399 24.58 24.66 31.18
N ASP A 400 25.89 24.68 31.03
CA ASP A 400 26.81 25.65 31.59
C ASP A 400 27.72 26.23 30.49
N ASP A 401 28.80 26.89 30.80
CA ASP A 401 29.69 27.54 29.82
C ASP A 401 30.31 26.52 28.85
N ASN A 402 30.65 25.32 29.30
CA ASN A 402 31.42 24.32 28.55
C ASN A 402 30.61 23.09 28.10
N TYR A 403 29.51 22.79 28.79
CA TYR A 403 28.80 21.51 28.61
C TYR A 403 27.30 21.70 28.38
N TYR A 404 26.74 20.80 27.54
CA TYR A 404 25.35 20.44 27.54
C TYR A 404 25.17 19.20 28.39
N TYR A 405 24.08 19.13 29.16
CA TYR A 405 23.77 17.96 29.97
C TYR A 405 22.70 17.12 29.30
N LEU A 406 23.07 15.87 28.96
CA LEU A 406 22.20 14.87 28.38
C LEU A 406 21.71 13.91 29.46
N GLU A 407 20.40 13.70 29.55
CA GLU A 407 19.79 12.67 30.40
C GLU A 407 19.54 11.39 29.62
N SER A 408 20.06 10.27 30.11
CA SER A 408 19.84 8.92 29.56
C SER A 408 19.30 8.02 30.66
N LYS A 409 18.81 6.83 30.28
CA LYS A 409 18.37 5.81 31.25
C LYS A 409 19.46 5.42 32.25
N ASP A 410 20.72 5.53 31.83
CA ASP A 410 21.90 5.11 32.58
C ASP A 410 22.53 6.25 33.40
N GLY A 411 21.94 7.47 33.36
CA GLY A 411 22.43 8.63 34.12
C GLY A 411 22.47 9.92 33.31
N ARG A 412 23.03 10.97 33.95
CA ARG A 412 23.24 12.30 33.37
C ARG A 412 24.68 12.43 32.93
N TYR A 413 24.87 12.82 31.66
CA TYR A 413 26.20 12.95 31.05
C TYR A 413 26.45 14.41 30.63
N PRO A 414 27.59 15.02 31.00
CA PRO A 414 28.05 16.25 30.38
C PRO A 414 28.61 15.94 28.99
N ILE A 415 28.25 16.77 28.02
CA ILE A 415 28.70 16.67 26.62
C ILE A 415 29.35 17.99 26.28
N GLU A 416 30.58 17.98 25.82
CA GLU A 416 31.34 19.18 25.48
C GLU A 416 30.63 19.97 24.38
N LYS A 417 30.40 21.29 24.59
CA LYS A 417 29.71 22.15 23.61
C LYS A 417 30.46 22.21 22.28
N ALA A 418 31.79 22.16 22.31
CA ALA A 418 32.65 22.27 21.15
C ALA A 418 32.49 21.15 20.12
N ILE A 419 32.03 19.94 20.55
CA ILE A 419 31.71 18.83 19.62
C ILE A 419 30.27 18.84 19.16
N CYS A 420 29.44 19.74 19.66
CA CYS A 420 28.00 19.77 19.35
C CYS A 420 27.68 20.75 18.23
N ARG A 421 26.66 20.43 17.43
CA ARG A 421 26.03 21.32 16.46
C ARG A 421 24.52 21.41 16.72
N ASN A 422 23.92 22.49 16.25
CA ASN A 422 22.49 22.62 16.24
C ASN A 422 21.90 21.71 15.16
N VAL A 423 20.81 21.01 15.49
CA VAL A 423 20.11 20.15 14.54
C VAL A 423 18.61 20.26 14.74
N ILE A 424 17.85 20.12 13.66
CA ILE A 424 16.39 20.09 13.70
C ILE A 424 15.83 18.82 13.06
N ASN A 425 14.68 18.41 13.58
CA ASN A 425 13.82 17.44 12.90
C ASN A 425 12.87 18.19 11.96
N SER A 426 13.07 18.06 10.64
CA SER A 426 12.22 18.75 9.67
C SER A 426 10.73 18.42 9.79
N ASN A 427 10.38 17.26 10.33
CA ASN A 427 8.98 16.88 10.55
C ASN A 427 8.28 17.68 11.66
N LYS A 428 9.03 18.37 12.51
CA LYS A 428 8.51 19.25 13.58
C LYS A 428 8.22 20.66 13.08
N LEU A 429 8.59 21.00 11.85
CA LEU A 429 8.33 22.32 11.26
C LEU A 429 6.84 22.49 10.99
N ASN A 430 6.24 23.49 11.59
CA ASN A 430 4.89 23.97 11.29
C ASN A 430 4.76 25.45 11.66
N SER A 431 3.68 26.09 11.24
CA SER A 431 3.44 27.52 11.51
C SER A 431 3.12 27.88 12.97
N GLU A 432 2.88 26.86 13.81
CA GLU A 432 2.41 27.04 15.19
C GLU A 432 3.54 26.90 16.22
N VAL A 433 4.71 26.39 15.78
CA VAL A 433 5.85 26.09 16.66
C VAL A 433 7.02 27.04 16.35
N SER A 434 7.55 27.70 17.37
CA SER A 434 8.76 28.50 17.23
C SER A 434 9.94 27.64 16.77
N PHE A 435 10.69 28.14 15.80
CA PHE A 435 11.85 27.43 15.26
C PHE A 435 12.88 27.10 16.36
N GLU A 436 13.09 28.01 17.27
CA GLU A 436 14.05 27.89 18.38
C GLU A 436 13.67 26.73 19.33
N SER A 437 12.37 26.49 19.50
CA SER A 437 11.88 25.43 20.39
C SER A 437 12.12 24.01 19.86
N ILE A 438 12.36 23.86 18.56
CA ILE A 438 12.61 22.57 17.91
C ILE A 438 14.10 22.27 17.69
N ILE A 439 15.00 23.22 18.09
CA ILE A 439 16.44 23.00 18.01
C ILE A 439 16.84 21.95 19.05
N GLU A 440 17.55 20.94 18.58
CA GLU A 440 18.18 19.89 19.37
C GLU A 440 19.72 19.99 19.20
N LYS A 441 20.48 19.32 20.04
CA LYS A 441 21.93 19.22 19.92
C LYS A 441 22.33 17.90 19.30
N LEU A 442 23.34 17.97 18.44
CA LEU A 442 23.90 16.82 17.71
C LEU A 442 25.36 16.66 18.14
N ILE A 443 25.73 15.53 18.71
CA ILE A 443 27.12 15.15 18.88
C ILE A 443 27.69 14.90 17.48
N PHE A 444 28.65 15.73 17.04
CA PHE A 444 29.22 15.72 15.71
C PHE A 444 30.69 15.32 15.73
N PRO A 445 31.04 14.02 15.74
CA PRO A 445 32.39 13.52 15.92
C PRO A 445 33.25 13.64 14.64
N TYR A 446 33.16 14.79 13.95
CA TYR A 446 33.88 15.06 12.71
C TYR A 446 34.54 16.42 12.74
N CYS A 447 35.75 16.52 12.16
CA CYS A 447 36.40 17.78 11.83
C CYS A 447 36.09 18.12 10.36
N ILE A 448 35.94 19.42 10.08
CA ILE A 448 35.79 19.93 8.71
C ILE A 448 37.06 20.71 8.35
N ASN A 449 37.84 20.15 7.42
CA ASN A 449 39.05 20.78 6.89
C ASN A 449 38.93 20.84 5.36
N GLU A 450 39.14 22.02 4.78
CA GLU A 450 39.13 22.24 3.32
C GLU A 450 37.89 21.67 2.62
N GLY A 451 36.70 21.81 3.23
CA GLY A 451 35.44 21.32 2.67
C GLY A 451 35.26 19.79 2.72
N ARG A 452 36.08 19.09 3.53
CA ARG A 452 35.94 17.65 3.77
C ARG A 452 35.68 17.36 5.24
N ALA A 453 34.71 16.48 5.50
CA ALA A 453 34.43 16.00 6.85
C ALA A 453 35.23 14.71 7.10
N THR A 454 36.08 14.71 8.12
CA THR A 454 36.85 13.56 8.57
C THR A 454 36.48 13.20 9.99
N ILE A 455 36.37 11.90 10.28
CA ILE A 455 36.06 11.44 11.65
C ILE A 455 37.22 11.82 12.59
N ILE A 456 36.90 12.31 13.79
CA ILE A 456 37.90 12.61 14.83
C ILE A 456 38.50 11.28 15.31
N GLU A 457 39.82 11.18 15.36
CA GLU A 457 40.50 9.97 15.84
C GLU A 457 40.16 9.68 17.32
N GLU A 458 40.14 8.41 17.68
CA GLU A 458 39.74 7.95 19.01
C GLU A 458 40.65 8.48 20.12
N SER A 459 41.95 8.65 19.86
CA SER A 459 42.94 9.28 20.75
C SER A 459 42.59 10.73 21.06
N VAL A 460 42.19 11.47 20.01
CA VAL A 460 41.79 12.89 20.13
C VAL A 460 40.44 12.98 20.86
N MET A 461 39.48 12.09 20.55
CA MET A 461 38.19 12.00 21.26
C MET A 461 38.38 11.80 22.76
N LYS A 462 39.29 10.90 23.16
CA LYS A 462 39.61 10.64 24.58
C LYS A 462 40.25 11.82 25.29
N THR A 463 41.07 12.60 24.58
CA THR A 463 41.84 13.68 25.18
C THR A 463 41.09 15.02 25.20
N ILE A 464 40.42 15.35 24.09
CA ILE A 464 39.78 16.67 23.92
C ILE A 464 38.30 16.64 24.34
N PHE A 465 37.62 15.49 24.16
CA PHE A 465 36.20 15.32 24.45
C PHE A 465 35.93 14.11 25.38
N PRO A 466 36.59 14.06 26.57
CA PRO A 466 36.57 12.87 27.43
C PRO A 466 35.18 12.50 27.94
N TYR A 467 34.33 13.46 28.20
CA TYR A 467 32.97 13.22 28.68
C TYR A 467 32.06 12.70 27.55
N THR A 468 32.10 13.31 26.38
CA THR A 468 31.39 12.81 25.19
C THR A 468 31.87 11.43 24.82
N TYR A 469 33.18 11.16 24.89
CA TYR A 469 33.73 9.83 24.64
C TYR A 469 33.17 8.80 25.63
N THR A 470 33.16 9.13 26.92
CA THR A 470 32.59 8.26 27.97
C THR A 470 31.12 7.96 27.72
N TYR A 471 30.34 8.97 27.36
CA TYR A 471 28.94 8.78 26.98
C TYR A 471 28.79 7.85 25.76
N LEU A 472 29.51 8.11 24.66
CA LEU A 472 29.45 7.26 23.47
C LEU A 472 29.89 5.83 23.77
N LEU A 473 30.87 5.63 24.65
CA LEU A 473 31.33 4.32 25.09
C LEU A 473 30.21 3.53 25.82
N SER A 474 29.40 4.20 26.65
CA SER A 474 28.24 3.59 27.29
C SER A 474 27.20 3.10 26.25
N GLN A 475 27.13 3.77 25.10
CA GLN A 475 26.20 3.44 24.00
C GLN A 475 26.79 2.46 22.96
N ARG A 476 28.01 1.95 23.15
CA ARG A 476 28.73 1.13 22.16
C ARG A 476 27.97 -0.12 21.75
N LYS A 477 27.31 -0.80 22.69
CA LYS A 477 26.48 -1.99 22.41
C LYS A 477 25.32 -1.66 21.45
N GLN A 478 24.63 -0.54 21.68
CA GLN A 478 23.56 -0.06 20.81
C GLN A 478 24.08 0.33 19.43
N LEU A 479 25.23 1.02 19.36
CA LEU A 479 25.83 1.40 18.10
C LEU A 479 26.25 0.20 17.25
N ALA A 480 26.64 -0.91 17.86
CA ALA A 480 26.98 -2.15 17.17
C ALA A 480 25.79 -2.83 16.50
N THR A 481 24.55 -2.51 16.85
CA THR A 481 23.34 -3.09 16.22
C THR A 481 22.94 -2.40 14.91
N ARG A 482 23.56 -1.30 14.53
CA ARG A 482 23.27 -0.57 13.28
C ARG A 482 23.55 -1.42 12.05
N ASP A 483 22.83 -1.17 10.96
CA ASP A 483 22.92 -1.93 9.71
C ASP A 483 22.79 -3.47 9.93
N LYS A 484 21.95 -3.88 10.87
CA LYS A 484 21.77 -5.29 11.24
C LYS A 484 23.09 -5.95 11.72
N GLY A 485 23.92 -5.19 12.46
CA GLY A 485 25.20 -5.63 12.99
C GLY A 485 26.36 -5.57 12.00
N LYS A 486 26.15 -5.12 10.75
CA LYS A 486 27.20 -5.00 9.72
C LYS A 486 27.95 -3.66 9.86
N THR A 487 28.66 -3.46 10.96
CA THR A 487 29.35 -2.19 11.27
C THR A 487 30.84 -2.16 10.86
N ASP A 488 31.36 -3.22 10.28
CA ASP A 488 32.78 -3.33 9.83
C ASP A 488 33.16 -2.29 8.78
N LYS A 489 32.17 -1.73 8.08
CA LYS A 489 32.35 -0.69 7.05
C LYS A 489 32.56 0.71 7.62
N TYR A 490 32.39 0.90 8.92
CA TYR A 490 32.51 2.21 9.55
C TYR A 490 33.98 2.50 9.89
N PRO A 491 34.45 3.73 9.65
CA PRO A 491 35.84 4.08 9.95
C PRO A 491 36.18 3.97 11.45
N THR A 492 35.17 4.17 12.31
CA THR A 492 35.25 3.93 13.76
C THR A 492 33.87 3.50 14.27
N TRP A 493 33.83 2.89 15.46
CA TRP A 493 32.58 2.43 16.07
C TRP A 493 31.58 3.56 16.41
N TYR A 494 32.05 4.81 16.57
CA TYR A 494 31.23 6.01 16.82
C TYR A 494 30.99 6.86 15.56
N ALA A 495 31.40 6.43 14.38
CA ALA A 495 31.07 7.14 13.15
C ALA A 495 29.54 7.02 12.84
N TYR A 496 28.98 7.96 12.10
CA TYR A 496 27.60 7.86 11.66
C TYR A 496 27.44 6.72 10.63
N GLY A 497 26.24 6.20 10.54
CA GLY A 497 25.95 5.11 9.63
C GLY A 497 26.04 5.49 8.14
N ARG A 498 25.92 6.78 7.84
CA ARG A 498 26.11 7.34 6.49
C ARG A 498 26.84 8.67 6.59
N THR A 499 27.65 8.97 5.59
CA THR A 499 28.44 10.21 5.50
C THR A 499 27.77 11.33 4.71
N GLN A 500 26.52 11.13 4.29
CA GLN A 500 25.78 12.16 3.55
C GLN A 500 25.54 13.40 4.43
N SER A 501 25.65 14.57 3.80
CA SER A 501 25.26 15.86 4.40
C SER A 501 26.00 16.23 5.69
N LEU A 502 27.22 15.72 5.88
CA LEU A 502 28.11 16.17 6.97
C LEU A 502 28.55 17.64 6.78
N ILE A 503 28.52 18.13 5.55
CA ILE A 503 28.76 19.53 5.19
C ILE A 503 27.53 20.04 4.45
N MET A 504 27.02 21.17 4.89
CA MET A 504 25.85 21.83 4.32
C MET A 504 26.22 23.24 3.89
N PRO A 505 25.70 23.75 2.75
CA PRO A 505 25.78 25.16 2.39
C PRO A 505 25.21 26.07 3.49
N ARG A 506 25.67 27.34 3.51
CA ARG A 506 25.27 28.32 4.51
C ARG A 506 23.76 28.55 4.54
N TYR A 507 23.13 28.79 3.36
CA TYR A 507 21.72 29.08 3.30
C TYR A 507 20.92 27.81 3.11
N LYS A 508 19.83 27.65 3.90
CA LYS A 508 18.96 26.48 3.88
C LYS A 508 17.50 26.90 3.90
N LEU A 509 16.74 26.38 2.96
CA LEU A 509 15.27 26.47 2.96
C LEU A 509 14.70 25.16 3.46
N LEU A 510 14.10 25.19 4.64
CA LEU A 510 13.61 24.07 5.40
C LEU A 510 12.10 23.97 5.25
N PHE A 511 11.57 22.76 5.14
CA PHE A 511 10.14 22.48 5.04
C PHE A 511 9.80 21.10 5.63
N PRO A 512 8.54 20.84 6.06
CA PRO A 512 8.15 19.56 6.62
C PRO A 512 8.12 18.48 5.54
N LYS A 513 8.34 17.21 5.92
CA LYS A 513 8.23 16.07 5.03
C LYS A 513 6.77 15.71 4.71
N PHE A 514 5.84 16.07 5.59
CA PHE A 514 4.41 15.81 5.46
C PHE A 514 3.65 17.10 5.73
N ALA A 515 2.64 17.38 4.93
CA ALA A 515 1.79 18.57 5.11
C ALA A 515 0.32 18.24 4.80
N ASN A 516 -0.60 18.86 5.53
CA ASN A 516 -2.05 18.83 5.32
C ASN A 516 -2.64 20.23 5.08
N LYS A 517 -1.80 21.24 5.02
CA LYS A 517 -2.10 22.65 4.75
C LYS A 517 -0.95 23.28 3.95
N PRO A 518 -1.13 24.46 3.34
CA PRO A 518 -0.07 25.16 2.64
C PRO A 518 1.23 25.22 3.44
N LEU A 519 2.35 25.11 2.74
CA LEU A 519 3.66 25.03 3.39
C LEU A 519 3.99 26.33 4.09
N HIS A 520 4.72 26.21 5.18
CA HIS A 520 5.41 27.30 5.84
C HIS A 520 6.91 26.97 5.85
N CYS A 521 7.62 27.46 4.83
CA CYS A 521 9.04 27.19 4.69
C CYS A 521 9.86 28.18 5.53
N VAL A 522 10.91 27.68 6.16
CA VAL A 522 11.81 28.48 7.00
C VAL A 522 13.16 28.63 6.32
N LEU A 523 13.56 29.88 6.03
CA LEU A 523 14.88 30.20 5.48
C LEU A 523 15.84 30.50 6.63
N LYS A 524 16.99 29.83 6.63
CA LYS A 524 18.06 30.03 7.63
C LYS A 524 19.39 30.38 6.99
N ASP A 525 20.06 31.36 7.58
CA ASP A 525 21.45 31.74 7.33
C ASP A 525 22.30 31.21 8.50
N ASP A 526 22.71 29.95 8.43
CA ASP A 526 23.48 29.28 9.46
C ASP A 526 24.23 28.09 8.85
N ALA A 527 25.56 28.21 8.74
CA ALA A 527 26.40 27.16 8.17
C ALA A 527 26.42 25.88 9.01
N ASP A 528 26.27 26.00 10.34
CA ASP A 528 26.40 24.91 11.29
C ASP A 528 25.08 24.20 11.59
N LEU A 529 23.95 24.80 11.22
CA LEU A 529 22.64 24.16 11.40
C LEU A 529 22.51 22.92 10.54
N MET A 530 22.26 21.78 11.18
CA MET A 530 22.03 20.50 10.56
C MET A 530 20.54 20.15 10.58
N LEU A 531 20.14 19.18 9.76
CA LEU A 531 18.77 18.63 9.79
C LEU A 531 18.79 17.10 9.72
N TYR A 532 17.74 16.48 10.20
CA TYR A 532 17.50 15.05 10.08
C TYR A 532 16.02 14.76 9.78
N ASN A 533 15.71 13.54 9.33
CA ASN A 533 14.36 13.09 8.95
C ASN A 533 13.68 13.93 7.86
N GLY A 534 14.43 14.63 6.99
CA GLY A 534 13.86 15.45 5.95
C GLY A 534 14.84 15.84 4.86
N VAL A 535 14.43 16.81 4.06
CA VAL A 535 15.16 17.40 2.93
C VAL A 535 15.12 18.90 3.09
N ALA A 536 16.19 19.59 2.68
CA ALA A 536 16.20 21.03 2.52
C ALA A 536 16.65 21.40 1.11
N PHE A 537 16.21 22.55 0.60
CA PHE A 537 16.89 23.21 -0.51
C PHE A 537 18.04 24.05 0.04
N VAL A 538 19.17 24.01 -0.65
CA VAL A 538 20.41 24.66 -0.20
C VAL A 538 21.06 25.44 -1.33
N SER A 539 21.67 26.57 -1.00
CA SER A 539 22.39 27.42 -1.96
C SER A 539 23.41 28.28 -1.21
N ASP A 540 24.42 28.77 -1.91
CA ASP A 540 25.28 29.87 -1.47
C ASP A 540 24.72 31.24 -1.92
N ASP A 541 23.60 31.24 -2.64
CA ASP A 541 22.85 32.41 -3.08
C ASP A 541 21.53 32.51 -2.29
N LEU A 542 21.42 33.56 -1.46
CA LEU A 542 20.28 33.81 -0.59
C LEU A 542 19.03 34.20 -1.41
N GLU A 543 19.17 35.04 -2.43
CA GLU A 543 18.04 35.52 -3.25
C GLU A 543 17.34 34.37 -3.94
N LYS A 544 18.12 33.39 -4.42
CA LYS A 544 17.62 32.18 -5.04
C LYS A 544 16.70 31.38 -4.09
N LEU A 545 17.06 31.28 -2.83
CA LEU A 545 16.23 30.61 -1.82
C LEU A 545 15.02 31.44 -1.39
N GLN A 546 15.13 32.79 -1.42
CA GLN A 546 13.98 33.67 -1.15
C GLN A 546 12.90 33.52 -2.24
N VAL A 547 13.30 33.50 -3.52
CA VAL A 547 12.39 33.23 -4.63
C VAL A 547 11.75 31.84 -4.47
N LEU A 548 12.56 30.84 -4.17
CA LEU A 548 12.03 29.48 -3.99
C LEU A 548 11.07 29.38 -2.79
N LYS A 549 11.35 30.11 -1.69
CA LYS A 549 10.45 30.19 -0.54
C LYS A 549 9.08 30.76 -0.94
N SER A 550 9.04 31.87 -1.68
CA SER A 550 7.78 32.47 -2.10
C SER A 550 6.96 31.55 -2.99
N VAL A 551 7.63 30.73 -3.82
CA VAL A 551 6.97 29.72 -4.67
C VAL A 551 6.42 28.57 -3.81
N LEU A 552 7.22 27.99 -2.91
CA LEU A 552 6.79 26.85 -2.09
C LEU A 552 5.69 27.21 -1.09
N ASP A 553 5.66 28.44 -0.58
CA ASP A 553 4.63 28.93 0.34
C ASP A 553 3.34 29.39 -0.40
N SER A 554 3.31 29.34 -1.73
CA SER A 554 2.15 29.81 -2.52
C SER A 554 1.00 28.80 -2.56
N ASP A 555 -0.23 29.32 -2.68
CA ASP A 555 -1.43 28.50 -2.89
C ASP A 555 -1.36 27.69 -4.20
N LEU A 556 -0.68 28.23 -5.23
CA LEU A 556 -0.48 27.52 -6.49
C LEU A 556 0.34 26.26 -6.28
N PHE A 557 1.44 26.35 -5.53
CA PHE A 557 2.26 25.18 -5.22
C PHE A 557 1.51 24.19 -4.31
N TRP A 558 0.73 24.68 -3.35
CA TRP A 558 -0.13 23.81 -2.54
C TRP A 558 -1.17 23.06 -3.39
N SER A 559 -1.85 23.78 -4.31
CA SER A 559 -2.77 23.15 -5.27
C SER A 559 -2.10 22.07 -6.11
N TYR A 560 -0.87 22.31 -6.59
CA TYR A 560 -0.07 21.32 -7.29
C TYR A 560 0.23 20.08 -6.42
N LEU A 561 0.62 20.28 -5.16
CA LEU A 561 0.90 19.18 -4.23
C LEU A 561 -0.33 18.31 -3.97
N VAL A 562 -1.49 18.92 -3.70
CA VAL A 562 -2.74 18.20 -3.48
C VAL A 562 -3.11 17.34 -4.70
N LYS A 563 -2.89 17.86 -5.91
CA LYS A 563 -3.18 17.15 -7.17
C LYS A 563 -2.15 16.05 -7.46
N ASN A 564 -0.88 16.28 -7.16
CA ASN A 564 0.24 15.46 -7.63
C ASN A 564 0.87 14.59 -6.54
N ALA A 565 0.96 15.02 -5.27
CA ALA A 565 1.63 14.27 -4.22
C ALA A 565 0.83 13.05 -3.76
N LYS A 566 1.56 12.07 -3.20
CA LYS A 566 0.94 10.87 -2.64
C LYS A 566 0.18 11.22 -1.36
N PRO A 567 -1.13 10.90 -1.27
CA PRO A 567 -1.85 10.98 -0.02
C PRO A 567 -1.19 10.12 1.06
N TYR A 568 -1.15 10.64 2.28
CA TYR A 568 -0.69 9.95 3.47
C TYR A 568 -1.81 9.93 4.50
N SER A 569 -1.73 9.07 5.52
CA SER A 569 -2.75 8.91 6.56
C SER A 569 -3.34 10.26 7.03
N THR A 570 -4.66 10.32 7.26
CA THR A 570 -5.36 11.46 7.87
C THR A 570 -5.30 12.80 7.10
N GLY A 571 -5.31 12.76 5.76
CA GLY A 571 -5.35 13.98 4.93
C GLY A 571 -4.01 14.69 4.75
N TYR A 572 -2.89 14.06 5.16
CA TYR A 572 -1.56 14.56 4.86
C TYR A 572 -1.10 14.14 3.47
N TYR A 573 -0.19 14.93 2.89
CA TYR A 573 0.54 14.61 1.66
C TYR A 573 2.01 14.44 1.96
N SER A 574 2.64 13.44 1.34
CA SER A 574 4.09 13.21 1.46
C SER A 574 4.82 14.10 0.47
N LEU A 575 5.76 14.89 0.96
CA LEU A 575 6.61 15.78 0.19
C LEU A 575 7.90 15.03 -0.20
N SER A 576 7.83 14.22 -1.25
CA SER A 576 9.02 13.56 -1.79
C SER A 576 9.79 14.50 -2.73
N GLY A 577 11.08 14.20 -2.93
CA GLY A 577 11.90 14.99 -3.84
C GLY A 577 11.35 15.02 -5.29
N VAL A 578 10.67 13.97 -5.72
CA VAL A 578 10.05 13.90 -7.08
C VAL A 578 8.86 14.83 -7.16
N ASP A 579 7.98 14.82 -6.15
CA ASP A 579 6.76 15.62 -6.13
C ASP A 579 7.02 17.13 -6.13
N ILE A 580 8.15 17.58 -5.59
CA ILE A 580 8.53 19.00 -5.51
C ILE A 580 9.33 19.44 -6.73
N LYS A 581 10.29 18.64 -7.18
CA LYS A 581 11.31 19.02 -8.17
C LYS A 581 10.78 19.27 -9.57
N ASN A 582 9.64 18.70 -9.91
CA ASN A 582 9.04 18.84 -11.23
C ASN A 582 8.24 20.14 -11.38
N PHE A 583 7.74 20.71 -10.28
CA PHE A 583 7.04 22.00 -10.36
C PHE A 583 7.95 23.07 -10.97
N CYS A 584 7.43 23.83 -11.93
CA CYS A 584 8.18 24.88 -12.59
C CYS A 584 7.97 26.22 -11.90
N ILE A 585 9.06 26.91 -11.58
CA ILE A 585 9.05 28.30 -11.14
C ILE A 585 8.67 29.16 -12.34
N PRO A 586 7.56 29.93 -12.28
CA PRO A 586 7.18 30.81 -13.39
C PRO A 586 8.31 31.79 -13.73
N THR A 587 8.65 31.87 -14.99
CA THR A 587 9.63 32.88 -15.46
C THR A 587 8.98 34.26 -15.34
N ILE A 588 9.41 35.02 -14.35
CA ILE A 588 9.03 36.43 -14.25
C ILE A 588 9.64 37.11 -15.47
N LYS A 589 8.82 37.38 -16.49
CA LYS A 589 9.24 38.34 -17.53
C LYS A 589 9.57 39.64 -16.79
N LYS A 590 10.83 40.04 -16.75
CA LYS A 590 11.19 41.40 -16.35
C LYS A 590 10.31 42.33 -17.17
N ARG A 591 9.34 42.98 -16.53
CA ARG A 591 8.65 44.10 -17.14
C ARG A 591 9.76 45.10 -17.42
N ASN A 592 10.06 45.34 -18.67
CA ASN A 592 10.79 46.52 -19.07
C ASN A 592 9.99 47.70 -18.52
N VAL A 593 10.48 48.31 -17.45
CA VAL A 593 10.02 49.62 -17.03
C VAL A 593 10.51 50.58 -18.10
N PRO A 594 9.63 51.39 -18.70
CA PRO A 594 10.01 52.32 -19.74
C PRO A 594 10.95 53.41 -19.21
#